data_4426b933e47bafb88c7c26536ffaf1d8
#
_entry.id   4426b933e47bafb88c7c26536ffaf1d8
#
_cell.length_a   1.000
_cell.length_b   1.000
_cell.length_c   1.000
_cell.angle_alpha   90.00
_cell.angle_beta   90.00
_cell.angle_gamma   90.00
#
_symmetry.space_group_name_H-M   'P 1'
#
loop_
_entity.id
_entity.type
_entity.pdbx_description
1 polymer ?
#
loop_
_entity_poly.entity_id
_entity_poly.type
_entity_poly.pdbx_seq_one_letter_code
_entity_poly.pdbx_strand_id
1 'polypeptide(L)'
;GFIKDEVYEKILEFLYKQTAEDIAEINDMSRFAENKLPYVETDAVYTASEVVTAVLSGPSVLIIEGIHGALTVDARTYPMRGVEEPQKDRSLRGPRDGFVETLVMNTAMLRRRIRDSRLRMEYMQIGNETKLDISIAYIDGKADKRVLEILRQRLRAIQAGGISMTQEALAECLQKNAFFNPFPKFKFTERPDYASACVLDGRIA
;
A
#
# COMPACT_ATOMS: atom_id res chain seq x y z
N GLY A 1 -4.22 -9.68 -15.16
CA GLY A 1 -3.56 -8.60 -14.46
C GLY A 1 -2.28 -8.19 -15.16
N PHE A 2 -1.71 -7.09 -14.76
CA PHE A 2 -0.41 -6.65 -15.29
C PHE A 2 0.68 -7.34 -14.46
N ILE A 3 1.43 -8.25 -15.06
CA ILE A 3 2.48 -9.04 -14.42
C ILE A 3 3.81 -8.69 -15.09
N LYS A 4 4.90 -8.69 -14.32
CA LYS A 4 6.27 -8.60 -14.83
C LYS A 4 6.64 -9.96 -15.42
N ASP A 5 6.60 -10.09 -16.73
CA ASP A 5 6.85 -11.35 -17.45
C ASP A 5 8.19 -11.98 -17.08
N GLU A 6 9.24 -11.17 -16.96
CA GLU A 6 10.59 -11.63 -16.56
C GLU A 6 10.63 -12.31 -15.19
N VAL A 7 9.80 -11.85 -14.24
CA VAL A 7 9.72 -12.45 -12.89
C VAL A 7 8.99 -13.78 -12.98
N TYR A 8 7.92 -13.81 -13.76
CA TYR A 8 7.10 -15.00 -13.92
C TYR A 8 7.87 -16.12 -14.62
N GLU A 9 8.61 -15.79 -15.68
CA GLU A 9 9.49 -16.73 -16.37
C GLU A 9 10.54 -17.34 -15.43
N LYS A 10 11.20 -16.53 -14.59
CA LYS A 10 12.18 -17.03 -13.62
C LYS A 10 11.55 -17.96 -12.58
N ILE A 11 10.34 -17.66 -12.13
CA ILE A 11 9.63 -18.54 -11.19
C ILE A 11 9.28 -19.86 -11.84
N LEU A 12 8.77 -19.82 -13.08
CA LEU A 12 8.46 -21.04 -13.84
C LEU A 12 9.71 -21.88 -14.13
N GLU A 13 10.78 -21.27 -14.60
CA GLU A 13 12.06 -21.97 -14.81
C GLU A 13 12.55 -22.68 -13.54
N PHE A 14 12.39 -22.03 -12.39
CA PHE A 14 12.76 -22.60 -11.12
C PHE A 14 11.85 -23.77 -10.75
N LEU A 15 10.53 -23.63 -10.87
CA LEU A 15 9.56 -24.67 -10.60
C LEU A 15 9.77 -25.91 -11.50
N TYR A 16 10.09 -25.71 -12.77
CA TYR A 16 10.36 -26.81 -13.70
C TYR A 16 11.63 -27.62 -13.38
N LYS A 17 12.55 -27.03 -12.59
CA LYS A 17 13.77 -27.71 -12.15
C LYS A 17 13.56 -28.51 -10.86
N GLN A 18 12.42 -28.35 -10.17
CA GLN A 18 12.12 -29.12 -8.96
C GLN A 18 11.65 -30.53 -9.31
N THR A 19 12.16 -31.50 -8.59
CA THR A 19 11.68 -32.90 -8.67
C THR A 19 10.60 -33.15 -7.64
N ALA A 20 9.83 -34.21 -7.82
CA ALA A 20 8.83 -34.62 -6.84
C ALA A 20 9.46 -34.91 -5.47
N GLU A 21 10.70 -35.40 -5.43
CA GLU A 21 11.46 -35.67 -4.21
C GLU A 21 11.85 -34.38 -3.47
N ASP A 22 12.20 -33.33 -4.22
CA ASP A 22 12.52 -32.01 -3.64
C ASP A 22 11.34 -31.34 -2.94
N ILE A 23 10.13 -31.69 -3.35
CA ILE A 23 8.87 -31.12 -2.84
C ILE A 23 8.26 -32.00 -1.74
N ALA A 24 8.49 -33.33 -1.79
CA ALA A 24 7.84 -34.31 -0.90
C ALA A 24 8.14 -34.10 0.60
N GLU A 25 9.29 -33.52 0.94
CA GLU A 25 9.67 -33.23 2.33
C GLU A 25 9.08 -31.91 2.87
N ILE A 26 8.44 -31.11 2.01
CA ILE A 26 7.92 -29.79 2.37
C ILE A 26 6.41 -29.85 2.53
N ASN A 27 5.94 -29.75 3.76
CA ASN A 27 4.51 -29.84 4.09
C ASN A 27 3.84 -28.46 4.29
N ASP A 28 4.59 -27.37 4.21
CA ASP A 28 4.12 -26.01 4.51
C ASP A 28 4.63 -25.01 3.50
N MET A 29 3.75 -24.08 3.07
CA MET A 29 4.02 -23.14 1.99
C MET A 29 5.05 -22.07 2.39
N SER A 30 5.13 -21.66 3.66
CA SER A 30 6.17 -20.72 4.12
C SER A 30 7.55 -21.34 3.97
N ARG A 31 7.73 -22.61 4.34
CA ARG A 31 9.01 -23.31 4.17
C ARG A 31 9.37 -23.51 2.70
N PHE A 32 8.35 -23.71 1.85
CA PHE A 32 8.56 -23.78 0.41
C PHE A 32 9.09 -22.47 -0.13
N ALA A 33 8.49 -21.33 0.27
CA ALA A 33 8.92 -20.01 -0.14
C ALA A 33 10.38 -19.71 0.28
N GLU A 34 10.71 -19.99 1.55
CA GLU A 34 12.04 -19.70 2.10
C GLU A 34 13.16 -20.54 1.46
N ASN A 35 12.88 -21.82 1.19
CA ASN A 35 13.93 -22.76 0.78
C ASN A 35 14.04 -22.95 -0.73
N LYS A 36 12.97 -22.70 -1.44
CA LYS A 36 12.84 -23.13 -2.84
C LYS A 36 12.47 -22.02 -3.80
N LEU A 37 12.14 -20.80 -3.37
CA LEU A 37 11.77 -19.73 -4.29
C LEU A 37 12.77 -18.58 -4.26
N PRO A 38 13.45 -18.27 -5.36
CA PRO A 38 14.43 -17.16 -5.42
C PRO A 38 13.75 -15.81 -5.62
N TYR A 39 12.59 -15.58 -4.97
CA TYR A 39 11.84 -14.33 -5.10
C TYR A 39 11.38 -13.83 -3.73
N VAL A 40 11.62 -12.55 -3.47
CA VAL A 40 11.49 -11.95 -2.12
C VAL A 40 10.07 -11.49 -1.79
N GLU A 41 9.27 -11.10 -2.80
CA GLU A 41 7.93 -10.57 -2.58
C GLU A 41 6.89 -11.69 -2.58
N THR A 42 6.99 -12.57 -1.58
CA THR A 42 6.09 -13.72 -1.41
C THR A 42 5.57 -13.81 0.01
N ASP A 43 4.28 -14.11 0.17
CA ASP A 43 3.62 -14.35 1.45
C ASP A 43 2.84 -15.66 1.41
N ALA A 44 2.85 -16.43 2.50
CA ALA A 44 2.03 -17.63 2.64
C ALA A 44 0.65 -17.28 3.18
N VAL A 45 -0.40 -17.82 2.57
CA VAL A 45 -1.80 -17.67 2.97
C VAL A 45 -2.42 -19.04 3.17
N TYR A 46 -3.30 -19.16 4.17
CA TYR A 46 -3.78 -20.46 4.63
C TYR A 46 -5.30 -20.61 4.52
N THR A 47 -6.02 -19.55 4.25
CA THR A 47 -7.48 -19.58 4.13
C THR A 47 -7.95 -19.26 2.71
N ALA A 48 -9.06 -19.88 2.30
CA ALA A 48 -9.66 -19.60 0.99
C ALA A 48 -10.03 -18.11 0.82
N SER A 49 -10.44 -17.45 1.91
CA SER A 49 -10.76 -16.02 1.88
C SER A 49 -9.54 -15.15 1.61
N GLU A 50 -8.39 -15.48 2.19
CA GLU A 50 -7.12 -14.79 1.93
C GLU A 50 -6.67 -15.01 0.48
N VAL A 51 -6.77 -16.25 -0.03
CA VAL A 51 -6.46 -16.56 -1.43
C VAL A 51 -7.31 -15.75 -2.39
N VAL A 52 -8.63 -15.71 -2.18
CA VAL A 52 -9.55 -14.93 -3.02
C VAL A 52 -9.21 -13.44 -2.93
N THR A 53 -8.97 -12.94 -1.73
CA THR A 53 -8.58 -11.52 -1.54
C THR A 53 -7.27 -11.19 -2.24
N ALA A 54 -6.28 -12.07 -2.16
CA ALA A 54 -5.00 -11.90 -2.84
C ALA A 54 -5.19 -11.86 -4.36
N VAL A 55 -5.89 -12.83 -4.95
CA VAL A 55 -6.16 -12.86 -6.40
C VAL A 55 -6.90 -11.60 -6.87
N LEU A 56 -7.93 -11.17 -6.15
CA LEU A 56 -8.68 -9.96 -6.48
C LEU A 56 -7.85 -8.69 -6.33
N SER A 57 -6.86 -8.69 -5.45
CA SER A 57 -5.91 -7.58 -5.27
C SER A 57 -4.80 -7.56 -6.32
N GLY A 58 -4.66 -8.63 -7.14
CA GLY A 58 -3.80 -8.70 -8.31
C GLY A 58 -2.52 -9.53 -8.20
N PRO A 59 -1.99 -9.94 -7.01
CA PRO A 59 -0.91 -10.91 -6.92
C PRO A 59 -1.25 -12.24 -7.61
N SER A 60 -0.23 -12.94 -8.05
CA SER A 60 -0.37 -14.33 -8.49
C SER A 60 -0.43 -15.26 -7.29
N VAL A 61 -1.17 -16.34 -7.38
CA VAL A 61 -1.24 -17.35 -6.31
C VAL A 61 -0.78 -18.69 -6.84
N LEU A 62 0.15 -19.31 -6.14
CA LEU A 62 0.65 -20.64 -6.41
C LEU A 62 0.07 -21.61 -5.38
N ILE A 63 -0.57 -22.67 -5.87
CA ILE A 63 -1.09 -23.78 -5.07
C ILE A 63 -0.40 -25.05 -5.52
N ILE A 64 0.19 -25.77 -4.59
CA ILE A 64 0.91 -27.02 -4.87
C ILE A 64 0.20 -28.15 -4.14
N GLU A 65 -0.14 -29.20 -4.86
CA GLU A 65 -0.78 -30.37 -4.27
C GLU A 65 0.16 -31.03 -3.23
N GLY A 66 -0.38 -31.34 -2.07
CA GLY A 66 0.35 -31.94 -0.95
C GLY A 66 1.02 -30.94 -0.01
N ILE A 67 1.07 -29.65 -0.32
CA ILE A 67 1.60 -28.61 0.56
C ILE A 67 0.44 -27.81 1.17
N HIS A 68 0.48 -27.65 2.51
CA HIS A 68 -0.52 -26.86 3.22
C HIS A 68 -0.35 -25.36 2.98
N GLY A 69 -1.43 -24.69 2.52
CA GLY A 69 -1.46 -23.27 2.21
C GLY A 69 -1.31 -22.95 0.73
N ALA A 70 -1.27 -21.68 0.42
CA ALA A 70 -0.99 -21.15 -0.90
C ALA A 70 0.05 -20.04 -0.80
N LEU A 71 0.83 -19.81 -1.85
CA LEU A 71 1.83 -18.77 -1.91
C LEU A 71 1.35 -17.64 -2.79
N THR A 72 1.29 -16.44 -2.24
CA THR A 72 1.09 -15.23 -3.03
C THR A 72 2.42 -14.71 -3.53
N VAL A 73 2.47 -14.32 -4.79
CA VAL A 73 3.67 -13.77 -5.44
C VAL A 73 3.32 -12.40 -6.02
N ASP A 74 3.91 -11.35 -5.47
CA ASP A 74 3.67 -10.00 -5.97
C ASP A 74 4.63 -9.66 -7.12
N ALA A 75 4.24 -10.08 -8.31
CA ALA A 75 4.91 -9.74 -9.57
C ALA A 75 4.14 -8.67 -10.36
N ARG A 76 3.30 -7.86 -9.69
CA ARG A 76 2.45 -6.88 -10.36
C ARG A 76 3.26 -5.77 -11.02
N THR A 77 2.80 -5.37 -12.19
CA THR A 77 3.21 -4.11 -12.82
C THR A 77 2.02 -3.17 -12.79
N TYR A 78 2.19 -2.03 -12.18
CA TYR A 78 1.15 -1.01 -12.20
C TYR A 78 1.39 -0.09 -13.39
N PRO A 79 0.43 0.02 -14.34
CA PRO A 79 0.48 1.08 -15.31
C PRO A 79 0.33 2.41 -14.55
N MET A 80 1.36 3.21 -14.56
CA MET A 80 1.34 4.52 -13.92
C MET A 80 1.96 5.55 -14.85
N ARG A 81 1.45 6.77 -14.79
CA ARG A 81 2.13 7.89 -15.44
C ARG A 81 3.45 8.14 -14.73
N GLY A 82 4.40 8.72 -15.47
CA GLY A 82 5.63 9.23 -14.87
C GLY A 82 5.33 10.28 -13.79
N VAL A 83 6.32 10.55 -12.95
CA VAL A 83 6.23 11.66 -11.99
C VAL A 83 6.22 12.97 -12.78
N GLU A 84 5.09 13.66 -12.79
CA GLU A 84 4.85 14.89 -13.54
C GLU A 84 4.52 16.05 -12.59
N GLU A 85 4.56 17.26 -13.13
CA GLU A 85 4.18 18.47 -12.39
C GLU A 85 2.68 18.43 -12.04
N PRO A 86 2.30 18.74 -10.78
CA PRO A 86 0.91 18.81 -10.37
C PRO A 86 0.08 19.77 -11.22
N GLN A 87 -1.14 19.41 -11.56
CA GLN A 87 -1.99 20.28 -12.39
C GLN A 87 -2.56 21.45 -11.58
N LYS A 88 -2.94 21.19 -10.31
CA LYS A 88 -3.60 22.20 -9.45
C LYS A 88 -2.61 23.02 -8.61
N ASP A 89 -1.48 22.43 -8.24
CA ASP A 89 -0.51 23.01 -7.29
C ASP A 89 0.84 23.34 -7.98
N ARG A 90 0.81 23.93 -9.16
CA ARG A 90 2.05 24.27 -9.91
C ARG A 90 2.96 25.20 -9.14
N SER A 91 4.26 24.87 -9.11
CA SER A 91 5.28 25.70 -8.49
C SER A 91 5.94 26.61 -9.52
N LEU A 92 5.96 27.92 -9.26
CA LEU A 92 6.74 28.87 -10.08
C LEU A 92 8.24 28.63 -9.96
N ARG A 93 8.71 28.20 -8.78
CA ARG A 93 10.12 27.87 -8.51
C ARG A 93 10.17 26.73 -7.49
N GLY A 94 10.98 25.72 -7.74
CA GLY A 94 11.16 24.57 -6.85
C GLY A 94 10.91 23.24 -7.53
N PRO A 95 10.76 22.16 -6.74
CA PRO A 95 10.45 20.82 -7.26
C PRO A 95 9.15 20.81 -8.05
N ARG A 96 9.17 20.09 -9.16
CA ARG A 96 8.00 19.95 -10.06
C ARG A 96 7.39 18.56 -10.03
N ASP A 97 7.90 17.68 -9.16
CA ASP A 97 7.33 16.35 -8.99
C ASP A 97 6.02 16.42 -8.19
N GLY A 98 5.03 15.71 -8.67
CA GLY A 98 3.71 15.56 -8.06
C GLY A 98 3.45 14.13 -7.60
N PHE A 99 2.50 13.97 -6.70
CA PHE A 99 1.97 12.66 -6.34
C PHE A 99 1.28 12.01 -7.54
N VAL A 100 1.40 10.70 -7.62
CA VAL A 100 0.80 9.86 -8.66
C VAL A 100 -0.29 8.96 -8.07
N GLU A 101 -0.98 8.20 -8.92
CA GLU A 101 -2.06 7.33 -8.48
C GLU A 101 -1.59 6.15 -7.62
N THR A 102 -0.30 5.78 -7.72
CA THR A 102 0.26 4.62 -7.03
C THR A 102 0.77 4.97 -5.64
N LEU A 103 0.13 4.43 -4.60
CA LEU A 103 0.45 4.70 -3.20
C LEU A 103 1.92 4.42 -2.85
N VAL A 104 2.49 3.32 -3.35
CA VAL A 104 3.89 2.94 -3.10
C VAL A 104 4.86 4.00 -3.62
N MET A 105 4.59 4.58 -4.80
CA MET A 105 5.41 5.67 -5.34
C MET A 105 5.32 6.93 -4.49
N ASN A 106 4.13 7.26 -4.03
CA ASN A 106 3.90 8.44 -3.19
C ASN A 106 4.63 8.34 -1.85
N THR A 107 4.56 7.17 -1.21
CA THR A 107 5.29 6.91 0.03
C THR A 107 6.80 6.90 -0.18
N ALA A 108 7.29 6.38 -1.30
CA ALA A 108 8.71 6.43 -1.67
C ALA A 108 9.19 7.87 -1.89
N MET A 109 8.38 8.73 -2.55
CA MET A 109 8.70 10.15 -2.71
C MET A 109 8.81 10.89 -1.37
N LEU A 110 7.90 10.63 -0.42
CA LEU A 110 7.98 11.18 0.93
C LEU A 110 9.23 10.66 1.66
N ARG A 111 9.51 9.37 1.63
CA ARG A 111 10.68 8.77 2.30
C ARG A 111 12.00 9.29 1.73
N ARG A 112 12.07 9.51 0.43
CA ARG A 112 13.27 10.09 -0.21
C ARG A 112 13.54 11.52 0.26
N ARG A 113 12.50 12.29 0.55
CA ARG A 113 12.60 13.68 1.03
C ARG A 113 12.82 13.76 2.54
N ILE A 114 12.12 12.90 3.29
CA ILE A 114 12.23 12.83 4.75
C ILE A 114 13.19 11.70 5.12
N ARG A 115 14.46 12.06 5.33
CA ARG A 115 15.51 11.11 5.72
C ARG A 115 15.66 11.02 7.24
N ASP A 116 14.54 10.96 7.94
CA ASP A 116 14.47 10.82 9.40
C ASP A 116 14.06 9.39 9.76
N SER A 117 14.83 8.73 10.63
CA SER A 117 14.56 7.37 11.10
C SER A 117 13.25 7.24 11.88
N ARG A 118 12.72 8.36 12.40
CA ARG A 118 11.44 8.44 13.10
C ARG A 118 10.24 8.53 12.18
N LEU A 119 10.45 8.66 10.87
CA LEU A 119 9.33 8.65 9.91
C LEU A 119 8.63 7.29 9.97
N ARG A 120 7.35 7.32 10.26
CA ARG A 120 6.45 6.17 10.20
C ARG A 120 5.49 6.31 9.04
N MET A 121 5.27 5.20 8.36
CA MET A 121 4.28 5.05 7.31
C MET A 121 3.44 3.82 7.63
N GLU A 122 2.20 4.05 8.01
CA GLU A 122 1.26 2.99 8.37
C GLU A 122 0.33 2.75 7.19
N TYR A 123 0.35 1.54 6.67
CA TYR A 123 -0.53 1.13 5.60
C TYR A 123 -1.77 0.47 6.19
N MET A 124 -2.92 0.77 5.63
CA MET A 124 -4.17 0.12 5.99
C MET A 124 -5.14 0.10 4.82
N GLN A 125 -6.05 -0.85 4.86
CA GLN A 125 -7.17 -0.94 3.93
C GLN A 125 -8.43 -0.42 4.60
N ILE A 126 -9.21 0.38 3.87
CA ILE A 126 -10.48 0.94 4.31
C ILE A 126 -11.61 0.60 3.34
N GLY A 127 -12.83 0.55 3.86
CA GLY A 127 -14.01 0.15 3.11
C GLY A 127 -14.20 -1.37 3.07
N ASN A 128 -15.45 -1.79 2.93
CA ASN A 128 -15.81 -3.22 2.95
C ASN A 128 -15.67 -3.88 1.57
N GLU A 129 -16.08 -3.20 0.52
CA GLU A 129 -16.14 -3.75 -0.84
C GLU A 129 -14.92 -3.35 -1.68
N THR A 130 -14.56 -2.08 -1.69
CA THR A 130 -13.48 -1.55 -2.53
C THR A 130 -12.09 -1.76 -1.94
N LYS A 131 -11.97 -1.95 -0.61
CA LYS A 131 -10.69 -2.16 0.10
C LYS A 131 -9.59 -1.19 -0.38
N LEU A 132 -9.85 0.10 -0.24
CA LEU A 132 -8.94 1.15 -0.66
C LEU A 132 -7.68 1.16 0.21
N ASP A 133 -6.51 1.07 -0.41
CA ASP A 133 -5.24 1.19 0.29
C ASP A 133 -4.92 2.65 0.60
N ILE A 134 -4.61 2.92 1.85
CA ILE A 134 -4.16 4.24 2.32
C ILE A 134 -2.87 4.11 3.14
N SER A 135 -2.14 5.21 3.26
CA SER A 135 -0.98 5.31 4.14
C SER A 135 -1.08 6.55 5.01
N ILE A 136 -0.79 6.40 6.30
CA ILE A 136 -0.65 7.51 7.24
C ILE A 136 0.85 7.76 7.44
N ALA A 137 1.32 8.94 7.07
CA ALA A 137 2.72 9.34 7.25
C ALA A 137 2.86 10.38 8.37
N TYR A 138 3.77 10.14 9.30
CA TYR A 138 4.04 11.05 10.42
C TYR A 138 5.44 10.83 11.01
N ILE A 139 5.94 11.82 11.79
CA ILE A 139 7.18 11.68 12.56
C ILE A 139 6.85 11.23 13.98
N ASP A 140 7.36 10.07 14.37
CA ASP A 140 7.24 9.56 15.73
C ASP A 140 7.90 10.52 16.73
N GLY A 141 7.16 10.83 17.81
CA GLY A 141 7.58 11.79 18.81
C GLY A 141 7.29 13.27 18.49
N LYS A 142 6.87 13.61 17.23
CA LYS A 142 6.43 14.95 16.86
C LYS A 142 4.92 15.04 16.63
N ALA A 143 4.35 14.03 16.00
CA ALA A 143 2.92 14.00 15.73
C ALA A 143 2.12 13.88 17.05
N ASP A 144 0.98 14.57 17.12
CA ASP A 144 0.07 14.46 18.25
C ASP A 144 -0.54 13.06 18.30
N LYS A 145 -0.21 12.31 19.35
CA LYS A 145 -0.67 10.92 19.55
C LYS A 145 -2.19 10.82 19.66
N ARG A 146 -2.86 11.84 20.21
CA ARG A 146 -4.32 11.84 20.34
C ARG A 146 -4.98 11.98 19.00
N VAL A 147 -4.46 12.89 18.14
CA VAL A 147 -4.97 13.09 16.78
C VAL A 147 -4.74 11.84 15.96
N LEU A 148 -3.56 11.23 16.07
CA LEU A 148 -3.22 10.00 15.36
C LEU A 148 -4.16 8.85 15.72
N GLU A 149 -4.45 8.66 17.00
CA GLU A 149 -5.35 7.60 17.47
C GLU A 149 -6.80 7.84 17.01
N ILE A 150 -7.29 9.07 17.10
CA ILE A 150 -8.60 9.43 16.56
C ILE A 150 -8.67 9.18 15.05
N LEU A 151 -7.62 9.50 14.31
CA LEU A 151 -7.54 9.26 12.88
C LEU A 151 -7.63 7.75 12.56
N ARG A 152 -6.83 6.93 13.24
CA ARG A 152 -6.87 5.47 13.09
C ARG A 152 -8.25 4.88 13.37
N GLN A 153 -8.88 5.29 14.47
CA GLN A 153 -10.22 4.81 14.82
C GLN A 153 -11.26 5.20 13.77
N ARG A 154 -11.21 6.44 13.27
CA ARG A 154 -12.15 6.90 12.24
C ARG A 154 -11.93 6.18 10.92
N LEU A 155 -10.69 5.99 10.50
CA LEU A 155 -10.36 5.27 9.27
C LEU A 155 -10.86 3.81 9.34
N ARG A 156 -10.64 3.12 10.44
CA ARG A 156 -11.15 1.75 10.66
C ARG A 156 -12.69 1.67 10.69
N ALA A 157 -13.34 2.73 11.11
CA ALA A 157 -14.79 2.80 11.17
C ALA A 157 -15.46 3.10 9.81
N ILE A 158 -14.68 3.38 8.76
CA ILE A 158 -15.22 3.62 7.43
C ILE A 158 -15.65 2.28 6.82
N GLN A 159 -16.96 2.10 6.70
CA GLN A 159 -17.59 0.92 6.11
C GLN A 159 -18.27 1.24 4.77
N ALA A 160 -17.81 2.27 4.08
CA ALA A 160 -18.43 2.67 2.83
C ALA A 160 -18.30 1.57 1.77
N GLY A 161 -19.43 1.00 1.35
CA GLY A 161 -19.51 0.08 0.22
C GLY A 161 -19.61 0.85 -1.08
N GLY A 162 -18.86 0.42 -2.11
CA GLY A 162 -19.09 0.82 -3.51
C GLY A 162 -18.82 2.27 -3.90
N ILE A 163 -18.31 3.10 -2.99
CA ILE A 163 -18.01 4.50 -3.30
C ILE A 163 -16.56 4.58 -3.80
N SER A 164 -16.37 5.15 -5.00
CA SER A 164 -15.08 5.67 -5.41
C SER A 164 -14.66 6.73 -4.38
N MET A 165 -13.82 6.35 -3.43
CA MET A 165 -13.37 7.26 -2.40
C MET A 165 -12.39 8.26 -3.00
N THR A 166 -12.91 9.42 -3.34
CA THR A 166 -12.08 10.60 -3.61
C THR A 166 -11.46 11.12 -2.32
N GLN A 167 -10.40 11.91 -2.42
CA GLN A 167 -9.78 12.56 -1.26
C GLN A 167 -10.80 13.37 -0.45
N GLU A 168 -11.75 14.00 -1.13
CA GLU A 168 -12.81 14.78 -0.51
C GLU A 168 -13.80 13.90 0.29
N ALA A 169 -14.24 12.78 -0.30
CA ALA A 169 -15.12 11.84 0.39
C ALA A 169 -14.45 11.23 1.63
N LEU A 170 -13.15 10.93 1.56
CA LEU A 170 -12.38 10.49 2.71
C LEU A 170 -12.33 11.55 3.81
N ALA A 171 -12.06 12.81 3.45
CA ALA A 171 -12.03 13.91 4.40
C ALA A 171 -13.40 14.15 5.06
N GLU A 172 -14.50 14.02 4.31
CA GLU A 172 -15.86 14.10 4.83
C GLU A 172 -16.14 12.99 5.85
N CYS A 173 -15.77 11.74 5.53
CA CYS A 173 -15.89 10.60 6.46
C CYS A 173 -15.10 10.81 7.76
N LEU A 174 -13.95 11.48 7.67
CA LEU A 174 -13.13 11.80 8.82
C LEU A 174 -13.63 12.97 9.65
N GLN A 175 -14.54 13.79 9.11
CA GLN A 175 -15.13 14.93 9.84
C GLN A 175 -16.40 14.52 10.57
N LYS A 176 -16.36 14.49 11.91
CA LYS A 176 -17.58 14.48 12.72
C LYS A 176 -18.01 15.94 12.97
N ASN A 177 -19.28 16.27 12.73
CA ASN A 177 -19.88 17.58 12.99
C ASN A 177 -19.26 18.74 12.16
N ALA A 178 -19.14 18.55 10.84
CA ALA A 178 -18.71 19.61 9.93
C ALA A 178 -19.63 20.87 9.99
N PHE A 179 -20.89 20.70 10.38
CA PHE A 179 -21.90 21.75 10.43
C PHE A 179 -21.59 22.88 11.45
N PHE A 180 -20.84 22.58 12.52
CA PHE A 180 -20.52 23.56 13.57
C PHE A 180 -19.11 24.17 13.47
N ASN A 181 -18.30 23.73 12.51
CA ASN A 181 -16.93 24.23 12.38
C ASN A 181 -16.63 24.63 10.93
N PRO A 182 -16.67 25.93 10.61
CA PRO A 182 -16.44 26.42 9.26
C PRO A 182 -14.96 26.37 8.83
N PHE A 183 -14.05 26.04 9.73
CA PHE A 183 -12.62 25.99 9.40
C PHE A 183 -12.21 24.65 8.81
N PRO A 184 -11.48 24.64 7.68
CA PRO A 184 -10.99 23.42 7.06
C PRO A 184 -10.00 22.71 8.00
N LYS A 185 -10.26 21.43 8.28
CA LYS A 185 -9.39 20.57 9.10
C LYS A 185 -8.32 19.84 8.29
N PHE A 186 -8.54 19.74 6.99
CA PHE A 186 -7.67 19.07 6.04
C PHE A 186 -7.18 20.05 4.99
N LYS A 187 -5.94 19.86 4.58
CA LYS A 187 -5.39 20.53 3.40
C LYS A 187 -4.99 19.46 2.41
N PHE A 188 -5.49 19.58 1.21
CA PHE A 188 -5.14 18.72 0.08
C PHE A 188 -3.92 19.29 -0.64
N THR A 189 -3.03 18.42 -1.07
CA THR A 189 -1.89 18.80 -1.90
C THR A 189 -1.47 17.63 -2.79
N GLU A 190 -1.10 17.96 -4.01
CA GLU A 190 -0.48 17.03 -4.95
C GLU A 190 1.05 17.11 -4.88
N ARG A 191 1.61 17.92 -3.98
CA ARG A 191 3.04 18.24 -3.89
C ARG A 191 3.74 17.45 -2.78
N PRO A 192 4.66 16.53 -3.13
CA PRO A 192 5.45 15.78 -2.15
C PRO A 192 6.37 16.66 -1.28
N ASP A 193 6.88 17.77 -1.83
CA ASP A 193 7.74 18.71 -1.09
C ASP A 193 6.96 19.41 0.03
N TYR A 194 5.76 19.90 -0.28
CA TYR A 194 4.88 20.52 0.71
C TYR A 194 4.42 19.52 1.78
N ALA A 195 3.97 18.32 1.36
CA ALA A 195 3.57 17.28 2.29
C ALA A 195 4.71 16.86 3.22
N SER A 196 5.94 16.73 2.68
CA SER A 196 7.14 16.42 3.47
C SER A 196 7.44 17.49 4.51
N ALA A 197 7.35 18.77 4.15
CA ALA A 197 7.53 19.87 5.10
C ALA A 197 6.50 19.82 6.23
N CYS A 198 5.23 19.59 5.89
CA CYS A 198 4.17 19.45 6.90
C CYS A 198 4.41 18.28 7.86
N VAL A 199 4.86 17.13 7.35
CA VAL A 199 5.17 15.96 8.18
C VAL A 199 6.38 16.24 9.09
N LEU A 200 7.40 16.92 8.59
CA LEU A 200 8.56 17.34 9.39
C LEU A 200 8.17 18.34 10.49
N ASP A 201 7.13 19.15 10.28
CA ASP A 201 6.57 20.05 11.28
C ASP A 201 5.70 19.35 12.33
N GLY A 202 5.49 18.02 12.21
CA GLY A 202 4.71 17.21 13.14
C GLY A 202 3.25 17.05 12.74
N ARG A 203 2.85 17.45 11.54
CA ARG A 203 1.52 17.15 10.98
C ARG A 203 1.47 15.71 10.49
N ILE A 204 0.24 15.22 10.31
CA ILE A 204 -0.05 13.87 9.80
C ILE A 204 -0.50 14.03 8.34
N ALA A 205 0.06 13.24 7.45
CA ALA A 205 -0.31 13.17 6.04
C ALA A 205 -0.84 11.78 5.69
#